data_5ff5effa0ec595f5192b8105099308df
#
_entry.id   5ff5effa0ec595f5192b8105099308df
#
_cell.length_a   1.000
_cell.length_b   1.000
_cell.length_c   1.000
_cell.angle_alpha   90.00
_cell.angle_beta   90.00
_cell.angle_gamma   90.00
#
_symmetry.space_group_name_H-M   'P 1'
#
loop_
_entity.id
_entity.type
_entity.pdbx_description
1 polymer ?
#
loop_
_entity_poly.entity_id
_entity_poly.type
_entity_poly.pdbx_seq_one_letter_code
_entity_poly.pdbx_strand_id
1 'polypeptide(L)'
;FLDSWGEGVLRDAHGIYIDAEDSVYCTENNNHCIYKFSRHGELVMTFGTPGISAEKDGDPFNQPTDVAIASSGDLFISDGYRNTRVHKFSQEGKWLFSWGELGTGLGQFALPHCVRVDRHDRVWVCDRENHRIQIFDIDGNYLSEWAGLKRPAAIFFDQNRDVVYIAELDYQVSIYTLDGEVITQWGG
;
A
#
# COMPACT_ATOMS: atom_id res chain seq x y z
N PHE A 1 3.50 0.60 27.46
CA PHE A 1 3.56 -0.71 26.79
C PHE A 1 2.53 -1.62 27.44
N LEU A 2 1.64 -2.19 26.66
CA LEU A 2 0.57 -3.07 27.14
C LEU A 2 0.86 -4.52 26.75
N ASP A 3 1.14 -4.76 25.46
CA ASP A 3 1.38 -6.10 24.94
C ASP A 3 2.19 -6.06 23.63
N SER A 4 2.73 -7.21 23.21
CA SER A 4 3.36 -7.42 21.89
C SER A 4 3.08 -8.84 21.39
N TRP A 5 2.94 -8.96 20.09
CA TRP A 5 2.67 -10.24 19.45
C TRP A 5 3.34 -10.29 18.06
N GLY A 6 3.21 -11.44 17.36
CA GLY A 6 3.83 -11.67 16.05
C GLY A 6 5.22 -12.31 16.14
N GLU A 7 5.69 -12.69 17.32
CA GLU A 7 6.96 -13.39 17.49
C GLU A 7 6.98 -14.70 16.67
N GLY A 8 8.07 -14.90 15.94
CA GLY A 8 8.25 -16.07 15.07
C GLY A 8 7.55 -15.97 13.69
N VAL A 9 6.63 -15.02 13.52
CA VAL A 9 5.92 -14.77 12.26
C VAL A 9 6.48 -13.52 11.57
N LEU A 10 6.51 -12.40 12.29
CA LEU A 10 7.01 -11.12 11.79
C LEU A 10 8.50 -11.01 12.08
N ARG A 11 9.33 -10.87 11.03
CA ARG A 11 10.80 -10.71 11.12
C ARG A 11 11.26 -9.37 10.54
N ASP A 12 10.62 -8.94 9.46
CA ASP A 12 10.91 -7.70 8.74
C ASP A 12 9.57 -7.06 8.32
N ALA A 13 8.74 -6.74 9.34
CA ALA A 13 7.46 -6.08 9.12
C ALA A 13 7.68 -4.67 8.55
N HIS A 14 6.98 -4.34 7.47
CA HIS A 14 7.15 -3.07 6.76
C HIS A 14 5.91 -2.19 6.82
N GLY A 15 4.82 -2.58 6.16
CA GLY A 15 3.55 -1.86 6.16
C GLY A 15 2.57 -2.43 7.19
N ILE A 16 1.71 -1.56 7.71
CA ILE A 16 0.63 -1.95 8.62
C ILE A 16 -0.67 -1.27 8.21
N TYR A 17 -1.77 -2.01 8.24
CA TYR A 17 -3.12 -1.52 8.04
C TYR A 17 -4.07 -2.14 9.06
N ILE A 18 -5.03 -1.37 9.56
CA ILE A 18 -6.05 -1.84 10.50
C ILE A 18 -7.41 -1.61 9.84
N ASP A 19 -8.22 -2.67 9.72
CA ASP A 19 -9.56 -2.59 9.15
C ASP A 19 -10.61 -2.14 10.18
N ALA A 20 -11.86 -1.98 9.72
CA ALA A 20 -12.96 -1.53 10.57
C ALA A 20 -13.36 -2.54 11.66
N GLU A 21 -12.95 -3.81 11.52
CA GLU A 21 -13.15 -4.89 12.50
C GLU A 21 -11.95 -5.06 13.45
N ASP A 22 -11.02 -4.09 13.47
CA ASP A 22 -9.78 -4.14 14.24
C ASP A 22 -8.83 -5.28 13.85
N SER A 23 -8.99 -5.87 12.65
CA SER A 23 -7.98 -6.82 12.15
C SER A 23 -6.74 -6.06 11.69
N VAL A 24 -5.58 -6.61 11.98
CA VAL A 24 -4.29 -5.99 11.67
C VAL A 24 -3.62 -6.74 10.51
N TYR A 25 -3.33 -6.02 9.45
CA TYR A 25 -2.61 -6.54 8.29
C TYR A 25 -1.18 -6.02 8.31
N CYS A 26 -0.22 -6.92 8.20
CA CYS A 26 1.20 -6.58 8.16
C CYS A 26 1.83 -7.13 6.88
N THR A 27 2.49 -6.28 6.11
CA THR A 27 3.39 -6.75 5.05
C THR A 27 4.70 -7.19 5.66
N GLU A 28 5.27 -8.28 5.13
CA GLU A 28 6.50 -8.85 5.62
C GLU A 28 7.47 -9.09 4.46
N ASN A 29 8.59 -8.36 4.47
CA ASN A 29 9.50 -8.31 3.33
C ASN A 29 10.29 -9.60 3.13
N ASN A 30 10.86 -10.17 4.19
CA ASN A 30 11.73 -11.33 4.07
C ASN A 30 10.96 -12.63 3.76
N ASN A 31 9.70 -12.73 4.19
CA ASN A 31 8.84 -13.88 3.89
C ASN A 31 7.98 -13.68 2.65
N HIS A 32 8.01 -12.49 2.02
CA HIS A 32 7.22 -12.18 0.83
C HIS A 32 5.72 -12.40 1.02
N CYS A 33 5.19 -12.00 2.17
CA CYS A 33 3.82 -12.28 2.58
C CYS A 33 3.10 -11.06 3.16
N ILE A 34 1.78 -11.14 3.20
CA ILE A 34 0.96 -10.32 4.08
C ILE A 34 0.30 -11.23 5.10
N TYR A 35 0.37 -10.84 6.38
CA TYR A 35 -0.27 -11.53 7.48
C TYR A 35 -1.45 -10.73 7.99
N LYS A 36 -2.61 -11.38 8.13
CA LYS A 36 -3.78 -10.83 8.82
C LYS A 36 -3.83 -11.41 10.23
N PHE A 37 -3.87 -10.55 11.23
CA PHE A 37 -4.05 -10.90 12.62
C PHE A 37 -5.37 -10.39 13.14
N SER A 38 -5.92 -11.08 14.16
CA SER A 38 -6.99 -10.53 14.97
C SER A 38 -6.48 -9.34 15.81
N ARG A 39 -7.38 -8.55 16.39
CA ARG A 39 -7.05 -7.48 17.35
C ARG A 39 -6.24 -7.98 18.59
N HIS A 40 -6.23 -9.27 18.84
CA HIS A 40 -5.51 -9.90 19.94
C HIS A 40 -4.18 -10.55 19.51
N GLY A 41 -3.76 -10.35 18.25
CA GLY A 41 -2.50 -10.85 17.72
C GLY A 41 -2.53 -12.32 17.29
N GLU A 42 -3.71 -12.93 17.14
CA GLU A 42 -3.85 -14.29 16.60
C GLU A 42 -3.74 -14.24 15.07
N LEU A 43 -2.87 -15.06 14.49
CA LEU A 43 -2.75 -15.17 13.01
C LEU A 43 -4.04 -15.77 12.44
N VAL A 44 -4.75 -14.98 11.61
CA VAL A 44 -6.03 -15.36 11.01
C VAL A 44 -5.83 -15.86 9.57
N MET A 45 -4.97 -15.18 8.79
CA MET A 45 -4.78 -15.49 7.38
C MET A 45 -3.37 -15.09 6.92
N THR A 46 -2.86 -15.80 5.93
CA THR A 46 -1.62 -15.45 5.21
C THR A 46 -1.92 -15.33 3.72
N PHE A 47 -1.49 -14.24 3.13
CA PHE A 47 -1.49 -14.04 1.68
C PHE A 47 -0.08 -14.25 1.18
N GLY A 48 0.08 -15.08 0.14
CA GLY A 48 1.38 -15.55 -0.32
C GLY A 48 1.84 -16.82 0.41
N THR A 49 3.00 -17.34 0.02
CA THR A 49 3.63 -18.52 0.62
C THR A 49 4.91 -18.09 1.34
N PRO A 50 5.00 -18.25 2.67
CA PRO A 50 6.16 -17.78 3.43
C PRO A 50 7.48 -18.30 2.88
N GLY A 51 8.40 -17.37 2.58
CA GLY A 51 9.73 -17.67 2.04
C GLY A 51 9.77 -17.97 0.54
N ILE A 52 8.64 -17.86 -0.16
CA ILE A 52 8.58 -18.04 -1.61
C ILE A 52 8.34 -16.67 -2.24
N SER A 53 9.32 -16.19 -3.01
CA SER A 53 9.19 -14.99 -3.82
C SER A 53 8.70 -15.34 -5.22
N ALA A 54 7.88 -14.46 -5.79
CA ALA A 54 7.40 -14.60 -7.15
C ALA A 54 8.02 -13.58 -8.09
N GLU A 55 8.16 -13.98 -9.33
CA GLU A 55 8.60 -13.12 -10.43
C GLU A 55 7.50 -12.86 -11.46
N LYS A 56 6.27 -13.44 -11.27
CA LYS A 56 5.19 -13.44 -12.26
C LYS A 56 3.82 -13.15 -11.65
N ASP A 57 2.87 -12.80 -12.51
CA ASP A 57 1.47 -12.57 -12.16
C ASP A 57 0.84 -13.81 -11.50
N GLY A 58 0.07 -13.58 -10.45
CA GLY A 58 -0.67 -14.61 -9.70
C GLY A 58 0.17 -15.39 -8.71
N ASP A 59 1.46 -15.22 -8.74
CA ASP A 59 2.36 -15.81 -7.76
C ASP A 59 2.41 -14.97 -6.46
N PRO A 60 2.96 -15.52 -5.38
CA PRO A 60 3.24 -14.77 -4.17
C PRO A 60 4.12 -13.54 -4.45
N PHE A 61 4.12 -12.62 -3.52
CA PHE A 61 4.80 -11.33 -3.60
C PHE A 61 6.32 -11.46 -3.62
N ASN A 62 6.99 -10.36 -4.02
CA ASN A 62 8.43 -10.24 -3.91
C ASN A 62 8.80 -8.96 -3.15
N GLN A 63 8.78 -9.03 -1.82
CA GLN A 63 8.95 -7.93 -0.87
C GLN A 63 7.84 -6.87 -0.95
N PRO A 64 6.59 -7.25 -0.58
CA PRO A 64 5.44 -6.36 -0.58
C PRO A 64 5.64 -5.21 0.41
N THR A 65 5.21 -4.01 0.01
CA THR A 65 5.49 -2.77 0.74
C THR A 65 4.33 -2.31 1.62
N ASP A 66 3.08 -2.41 1.13
CA ASP A 66 1.93 -1.89 1.87
C ASP A 66 0.63 -2.59 1.45
N VAL A 67 -0.43 -2.43 2.24
CA VAL A 67 -1.75 -3.00 2.00
C VAL A 67 -2.84 -1.98 2.34
N ALA A 68 -3.92 -1.98 1.57
CA ALA A 68 -5.13 -1.21 1.83
C ALA A 68 -6.37 -2.03 1.47
N ILE A 69 -7.52 -1.66 2.05
CA ILE A 69 -8.79 -2.38 1.86
C ILE A 69 -9.82 -1.41 1.31
N ALA A 70 -10.54 -1.82 0.26
CA ALA A 70 -11.65 -1.10 -0.32
C ALA A 70 -12.96 -1.33 0.47
N SER A 71 -13.99 -0.54 0.17
CA SER A 71 -15.32 -0.70 0.79
C SER A 71 -15.96 -2.07 0.54
N SER A 72 -15.56 -2.75 -0.55
CA SER A 72 -15.99 -4.13 -0.87
C SER A 72 -15.33 -5.20 0.03
N GLY A 73 -14.28 -4.85 0.77
CA GLY A 73 -13.43 -5.80 1.50
C GLY A 73 -12.26 -6.34 0.65
N ASP A 74 -12.17 -6.00 -0.64
CA ASP A 74 -11.03 -6.37 -1.48
C ASP A 74 -9.75 -5.67 -1.02
N LEU A 75 -8.64 -6.41 -1.07
CA LEU A 75 -7.33 -5.92 -0.68
C LEU A 75 -6.54 -5.44 -1.90
N PHE A 76 -5.88 -4.31 -1.75
CA PHE A 76 -4.87 -3.80 -2.68
C PHE A 76 -3.51 -3.83 -2.00
N ILE A 77 -2.52 -4.42 -2.65
CA ILE A 77 -1.20 -4.66 -2.09
C ILE A 77 -0.16 -4.10 -3.06
N SER A 78 0.62 -3.13 -2.61
CA SER A 78 1.79 -2.67 -3.35
C SER A 78 2.95 -3.64 -3.13
N ASP A 79 3.59 -4.06 -4.22
CA ASP A 79 4.71 -5.00 -4.23
C ASP A 79 5.87 -4.35 -4.96
N GLY A 80 6.62 -3.53 -4.22
CA GLY A 80 7.48 -2.52 -4.83
C GLY A 80 8.98 -2.72 -4.68
N TYR A 81 9.49 -3.47 -3.68
CA TYR A 81 10.93 -3.55 -3.47
C TYR A 81 11.64 -4.45 -4.49
N ARG A 82 11.01 -5.51 -4.94
CA ARG A 82 11.55 -6.44 -5.93
C ARG A 82 10.62 -6.69 -7.11
N ASN A 83 9.38 -6.16 -7.02
CA ASN A 83 8.42 -6.07 -8.10
C ASN A 83 8.05 -4.61 -8.38
N THR A 84 7.21 -4.39 -9.39
CA THR A 84 6.69 -3.06 -9.78
C THR A 84 5.19 -3.17 -10.02
N ARG A 85 4.47 -3.76 -9.05
CA ARG A 85 3.07 -4.15 -9.22
C ARG A 85 2.21 -3.72 -8.06
N VAL A 86 0.92 -3.63 -8.35
CA VAL A 86 -0.15 -3.64 -7.35
C VAL A 86 -1.01 -4.87 -7.61
N HIS A 87 -1.31 -5.62 -6.56
CA HIS A 87 -2.13 -6.83 -6.62
C HIS A 87 -3.49 -6.56 -5.99
N LYS A 88 -4.55 -7.11 -6.58
CA LYS A 88 -5.89 -7.13 -5.98
C LYS A 88 -6.24 -8.54 -5.56
N PHE A 89 -6.68 -8.69 -4.30
CA PHE A 89 -7.19 -9.94 -3.73
C PHE A 89 -8.60 -9.74 -3.22
N SER A 90 -9.41 -10.79 -3.23
CA SER A 90 -10.69 -10.77 -2.52
C SER A 90 -10.47 -10.83 -1.01
N GLN A 91 -11.51 -10.50 -0.23
CA GLN A 91 -11.50 -10.60 1.23
C GLN A 91 -11.15 -12.02 1.73
N GLU A 92 -11.49 -13.06 0.97
CA GLU A 92 -11.19 -14.47 1.28
C GLU A 92 -9.75 -14.89 0.89
N GLY A 93 -8.93 -13.95 0.40
CA GLY A 93 -7.54 -14.21 0.03
C GLY A 93 -7.32 -14.78 -1.36
N LYS A 94 -8.33 -14.74 -2.24
CA LYS A 94 -8.18 -15.16 -3.64
C LYS A 94 -7.56 -14.03 -4.45
N TRP A 95 -6.46 -14.30 -5.15
CA TRP A 95 -5.94 -13.38 -6.16
C TRP A 95 -6.96 -13.14 -7.28
N LEU A 96 -7.17 -11.87 -7.62
CA LEU A 96 -8.11 -11.45 -8.67
C LEU A 96 -7.36 -11.01 -9.93
N PHE A 97 -6.48 -10.03 -9.78
CA PHE A 97 -5.60 -9.56 -10.86
C PHE A 97 -4.46 -8.70 -10.28
N SER A 98 -3.54 -8.29 -11.18
CA SER A 98 -2.46 -7.37 -10.86
C SER A 98 -2.25 -6.41 -12.03
N TRP A 99 -1.71 -5.22 -11.72
CA TRP A 99 -1.26 -4.27 -12.74
C TRP A 99 0.06 -3.64 -12.37
N GLY A 100 0.67 -2.98 -13.32
CA GLY A 100 1.97 -2.33 -13.17
C GLY A 100 3.10 -3.11 -13.80
N GLU A 101 4.07 -2.38 -14.27
CA GLU A 101 5.35 -2.84 -14.79
C GLU A 101 6.40 -1.75 -14.58
N LEU A 102 7.67 -2.08 -14.72
CA LEU A 102 8.74 -1.10 -14.56
C LEU A 102 8.65 -0.01 -15.64
N GLY A 103 8.63 1.25 -15.23
CA GLY A 103 8.65 2.38 -16.14
C GLY A 103 8.16 3.69 -15.54
N THR A 104 7.98 4.69 -16.40
CA THR A 104 7.55 6.05 -16.05
C THR A 104 6.22 6.45 -16.67
N GLY A 105 5.64 5.59 -17.51
CA GLY A 105 4.34 5.82 -18.16
C GLY A 105 3.17 5.68 -17.20
N LEU A 106 1.95 5.88 -17.71
CA LEU A 106 0.71 5.70 -16.96
C LEU A 106 0.53 4.21 -16.62
N GLY A 107 0.29 3.91 -15.33
CA GLY A 107 0.18 2.54 -14.84
C GLY A 107 1.52 1.79 -14.73
N GLN A 108 2.64 2.41 -15.09
CA GLN A 108 3.98 1.89 -14.84
C GLN A 108 4.53 2.47 -13.52
N PHE A 109 5.41 1.75 -12.85
CA PHE A 109 5.99 2.12 -11.56
C PHE A 109 7.50 1.94 -11.55
N ALA A 110 8.20 2.78 -10.78
CA ALA A 110 9.61 2.55 -10.45
C ALA A 110 9.78 1.94 -9.06
N LEU A 111 8.91 2.23 -8.12
CA LEU A 111 8.79 1.58 -6.82
C LEU A 111 7.44 1.93 -6.19
N PRO A 112 6.39 1.13 -6.37
CA PRO A 112 5.13 1.32 -5.69
C PRO A 112 5.30 1.02 -4.20
N HIS A 113 5.47 2.07 -3.37
CA HIS A 113 5.87 1.94 -1.97
C HIS A 113 4.70 1.92 -0.99
N CYS A 114 3.65 2.68 -1.26
CA CYS A 114 2.46 2.74 -0.43
C CYS A 114 1.22 2.62 -1.32
N VAL A 115 0.21 1.96 -0.81
CA VAL A 115 -1.12 1.91 -1.41
C VAL A 115 -2.15 2.33 -0.38
N ARG A 116 -3.11 3.18 -0.76
CA ARG A 116 -4.27 3.55 0.07
C ARG A 116 -5.52 3.58 -0.79
N VAL A 117 -6.66 3.31 -0.18
CA VAL A 117 -7.97 3.44 -0.81
C VAL A 117 -8.71 4.59 -0.12
N ASP A 118 -9.22 5.51 -0.91
CA ASP A 118 -9.98 6.63 -0.38
C ASP A 118 -11.49 6.29 -0.22
N ARG A 119 -12.27 7.20 0.35
CA ARG A 119 -13.72 7.04 0.59
C ARG A 119 -14.56 6.87 -0.69
N HIS A 120 -13.99 7.10 -1.85
CA HIS A 120 -14.63 6.92 -3.16
C HIS A 120 -14.12 5.65 -3.87
N ASP A 121 -13.46 4.75 -3.14
CA ASP A 121 -12.84 3.54 -3.65
C ASP A 121 -11.82 3.80 -4.77
N ARG A 122 -11.14 4.96 -4.75
CA ARG A 122 -9.99 5.21 -5.62
C ARG A 122 -8.73 4.67 -4.95
N VAL A 123 -7.91 3.98 -5.73
CA VAL A 123 -6.65 3.36 -5.27
C VAL A 123 -5.49 4.31 -5.55
N TRP A 124 -4.86 4.80 -4.51
CA TRP A 124 -3.75 5.73 -4.55
C TRP A 124 -2.45 5.00 -4.32
N VAL A 125 -1.49 5.13 -5.25
CA VAL A 125 -0.21 4.41 -5.21
C VAL A 125 0.94 5.42 -5.21
N CYS A 126 1.76 5.38 -4.15
CA CYS A 126 3.02 6.12 -4.11
C CYS A 126 4.01 5.46 -5.06
N ASP A 127 4.20 6.01 -6.24
CA ASP A 127 5.23 5.64 -7.19
C ASP A 127 6.52 6.40 -6.85
N ARG A 128 7.19 5.90 -5.79
CA ARG A 128 8.18 6.63 -5.00
C ARG A 128 9.34 7.16 -5.83
N GLU A 129 9.98 6.31 -6.61
CA GLU A 129 11.17 6.70 -7.38
C GLU A 129 10.82 7.46 -8.68
N ASN A 130 9.54 7.49 -9.06
CA ASN A 130 9.02 8.37 -10.10
C ASN A 130 8.49 9.72 -9.55
N HIS A 131 8.64 9.98 -8.25
CA HIS A 131 8.29 11.25 -7.62
C HIS A 131 6.82 11.65 -7.81
N ARG A 132 5.91 10.67 -7.77
CA ARG A 132 4.47 10.89 -8.01
C ARG A 132 3.60 9.94 -7.19
N ILE A 133 2.32 10.29 -7.11
CA ILE A 133 1.24 9.38 -6.73
C ILE A 133 0.40 9.16 -7.98
N GLN A 134 0.11 7.92 -8.33
CA GLN A 134 -0.88 7.58 -9.35
C GLN A 134 -2.17 7.12 -8.70
N ILE A 135 -3.30 7.48 -9.29
CA ILE A 135 -4.65 7.19 -8.79
C ILE A 135 -5.37 6.34 -9.82
N PHE A 136 -5.96 5.23 -9.35
CA PHE A 136 -6.66 4.24 -10.16
C PHE A 136 -8.08 4.03 -9.63
N ASP A 137 -8.95 3.47 -10.45
CA ASP A 137 -10.18 2.86 -9.96
C ASP A 137 -9.91 1.46 -9.36
N ILE A 138 -10.96 0.82 -8.82
CA ILE A 138 -10.84 -0.53 -8.21
C ILE A 138 -10.55 -1.64 -9.22
N ASP A 139 -10.64 -1.36 -10.52
CA ASP A 139 -10.35 -2.29 -11.60
C ASP A 139 -8.93 -2.08 -12.17
N GLY A 140 -8.15 -1.17 -11.55
CA GLY A 140 -6.78 -0.86 -11.93
C GLY A 140 -6.65 0.08 -13.13
N ASN A 141 -7.74 0.71 -13.58
CA ASN A 141 -7.68 1.69 -14.65
C ASN A 141 -7.16 3.03 -14.11
N TYR A 142 -6.20 3.62 -14.81
CA TYR A 142 -5.62 4.91 -14.47
C TYR A 142 -6.68 6.03 -14.53
N LEU A 143 -6.71 6.86 -13.50
CA LEU A 143 -7.59 8.03 -13.40
C LEU A 143 -6.81 9.34 -13.48
N SER A 144 -5.79 9.51 -12.65
CA SER A 144 -4.99 10.75 -12.56
C SER A 144 -3.68 10.52 -11.83
N GLU A 145 -2.83 11.56 -11.79
CA GLU A 145 -1.61 11.54 -10.98
C GLU A 145 -1.32 12.91 -10.33
N TRP A 146 -0.57 12.86 -9.23
CA TRP A 146 0.05 14.02 -8.61
C TRP A 146 1.57 13.88 -8.75
N ALA A 147 2.16 14.74 -9.57
CA ALA A 147 3.58 14.72 -9.88
C ALA A 147 4.37 15.77 -9.09
N GLY A 148 5.69 15.66 -9.09
CA GLY A 148 6.59 16.63 -8.47
C GLY A 148 6.73 16.50 -6.94
N LEU A 149 6.32 15.35 -6.39
CA LEU A 149 6.50 15.01 -4.98
C LEU A 149 7.98 14.62 -4.71
N LYS A 150 8.39 14.70 -3.44
CA LYS A 150 9.75 14.36 -3.02
C LYS A 150 9.86 12.92 -2.52
N ARG A 151 9.75 11.94 -3.41
CA ARG A 151 9.77 10.50 -3.12
C ARG A 151 8.68 10.11 -2.11
N PRO A 152 7.39 10.19 -2.49
CA PRO A 152 6.27 9.91 -1.59
C PRO A 152 6.34 8.47 -1.08
N ALA A 153 6.26 8.29 0.24
CA ALA A 153 6.43 7.01 0.89
C ALA A 153 5.20 6.54 1.67
N ALA A 154 4.36 7.46 2.14
CA ALA A 154 3.12 7.14 2.84
C ALA A 154 2.05 8.19 2.60
N ILE A 155 0.78 7.74 2.62
CA ILE A 155 -0.42 8.56 2.49
C ILE A 155 -1.31 8.30 3.71
N PHE A 156 -1.90 9.38 4.25
CA PHE A 156 -2.97 9.29 5.23
C PHE A 156 -4.11 10.25 4.85
N PHE A 157 -5.33 9.73 4.78
CA PHE A 157 -6.54 10.52 4.54
C PHE A 157 -7.17 10.94 5.87
N ASP A 158 -7.19 12.23 6.17
CA ASP A 158 -7.99 12.77 7.27
C ASP A 158 -9.40 13.09 6.75
N GLN A 159 -10.28 12.12 6.93
CA GLN A 159 -11.68 12.22 6.47
C GLN A 159 -12.48 13.31 7.19
N ASN A 160 -12.05 13.73 8.41
CA ASN A 160 -12.74 14.77 9.16
C ASN A 160 -12.42 16.17 8.64
N ARG A 161 -11.22 16.33 8.04
CA ARG A 161 -10.73 17.61 7.51
C ARG A 161 -10.73 17.69 6.00
N ASP A 162 -11.07 16.60 5.31
CA ASP A 162 -11.00 16.46 3.85
C ASP A 162 -9.61 16.80 3.28
N VAL A 163 -8.56 16.30 3.95
CA VAL A 163 -7.17 16.53 3.53
C VAL A 163 -6.39 15.24 3.43
N VAL A 164 -5.29 15.31 2.68
CA VAL A 164 -4.34 14.21 2.49
C VAL A 164 -2.98 14.63 3.07
N TYR A 165 -2.45 13.81 3.95
CA TYR A 165 -1.07 13.91 4.42
C TYR A 165 -0.20 12.98 3.58
N ILE A 166 0.93 13.49 3.09
CA ILE A 166 1.92 12.73 2.35
C ILE A 166 3.25 12.83 3.08
N ALA A 167 3.81 11.69 3.49
CA ALA A 167 5.17 11.63 3.98
C ALA A 167 6.12 11.34 2.80
N GLU A 168 7.15 12.16 2.69
CA GLU A 168 8.09 12.14 1.59
C GLU A 168 9.51 11.88 2.12
N LEU A 169 10.26 10.96 1.48
CA LEU A 169 11.57 10.52 1.99
C LEU A 169 12.64 11.64 2.00
N ASP A 170 12.48 12.66 1.16
CA ASP A 170 13.40 13.78 1.13
C ASP A 170 13.09 14.79 2.25
N TYR A 171 12.80 14.25 3.44
CA TYR A 171 12.61 14.96 4.71
C TYR A 171 11.43 15.93 4.76
N GLN A 172 10.35 15.64 4.04
CA GLN A 172 9.19 16.52 3.96
C GLN A 172 7.90 15.79 4.36
N VAL A 173 6.99 16.51 4.99
CA VAL A 173 5.58 16.14 5.11
C VAL A 173 4.74 17.24 4.49
N SER A 174 3.79 16.86 3.65
CA SER A 174 2.92 17.79 2.93
C SER A 174 1.46 17.50 3.23
N ILE A 175 0.64 18.54 3.35
CA ILE A 175 -0.81 18.45 3.44
C ILE A 175 -1.40 19.06 2.17
N TYR A 176 -2.29 18.30 1.55
CA TYR A 176 -3.03 18.71 0.35
C TYR A 176 -4.54 18.65 0.59
N THR A 177 -5.29 19.44 -0.17
CA THR A 177 -6.72 19.19 -0.38
C THR A 177 -6.88 17.89 -1.19
N LEU A 178 -8.09 17.31 -1.21
CA LEU A 178 -8.38 16.13 -2.04
C LEU A 178 -8.32 16.44 -3.55
N ASP A 179 -8.32 17.72 -3.93
CA ASP A 179 -8.18 18.20 -5.31
C ASP A 179 -6.72 18.47 -5.71
N GLY A 180 -5.76 18.26 -4.79
CA GLY A 180 -4.32 18.36 -5.04
C GLY A 180 -3.73 19.75 -4.81
N GLU A 181 -4.44 20.67 -4.16
CA GLU A 181 -3.90 21.97 -3.77
C GLU A 181 -3.07 21.84 -2.48
N VAL A 182 -1.85 22.37 -2.48
CA VAL A 182 -0.97 22.37 -1.30
C VAL A 182 -1.54 23.31 -0.25
N ILE A 183 -1.79 22.79 0.96
CA ILE A 183 -2.20 23.58 2.12
C ILE A 183 -0.97 24.03 2.89
N THR A 184 -0.07 23.11 3.20
CA THR A 184 1.18 23.41 3.91
C THR A 184 2.19 22.28 3.73
N GLN A 185 3.45 22.62 3.92
CA GLN A 185 4.57 21.68 3.88
C GLN A 185 5.56 22.06 4.99
N TRP A 186 6.22 21.07 5.59
CA TRP A 186 7.30 21.31 6.56
C TRP A 186 8.35 20.20 6.44
N GLY A 187 9.57 20.51 6.89
CA GLY A 187 10.77 19.72 6.62
C GLY A 187 11.44 20.14 5.31
N GLY A 188 12.47 19.44 4.86
CA GLY A 188 13.22 19.72 3.63
C GLY A 188 14.53 20.44 3.82
#